data_d6f20288b3d1d20ad113fe3c063fb224
#
_entry.id   d6f20288b3d1d20ad113fe3c063fb224
#
_cell.length_a   1.000
_cell.length_b   1.000
_cell.length_c   1.000
_cell.angle_alpha   90.00
_cell.angle_beta   90.00
_cell.angle_gamma   90.00
#
_symmetry.space_group_name_H-M   'P 1'
#
loop_
_entity.id
_entity.type
_entity.pdbx_description
1 polymer ?
#
loop_
_entity_poly.entity_id
_entity_poly.type
_entity_poly.pdbx_seq_one_letter_code
_entity_poly.pdbx_strand_id
1 'polypeptide(L)'
;MNAFQSPRALNNRKSTTGFTLVELLLTISIIVIIVALVLVGMGQLQTRARALNCLSNQRQLALANQTYATDNAGRLVSPRTNSFPPDTGMRGVSNCWVNTAATGALVSGAETQKSLEAGALWTYVDQNAEAYVSPMDPTGRVRSYSFSGFVGVGDLDYYHRADEWYDFPDPESPDTPEPYRNTQYKTVTMSQIPQPSRTLATITEEDAFGYNFQGWVIEVRPPTGAGGLWIDTPALWNTGRVNLAYMDGSVDAPNIIYEELALQMQPNPGQAPLHEVTETGVRPAYRFMTTILLPGIIRPEIQ
;
A
#
# COMPACT_ATOMS: atom_id res chain seq x y z
N MET A 1 -59.95 -69.09 -48.94
CA MET A 1 -58.50 -68.99 -48.97
C MET A 1 -58.11 -67.51 -48.93
N ASN A 2 -57.84 -66.99 -47.74
CA ASN A 2 -57.52 -65.59 -47.55
C ASN A 2 -55.95 -65.43 -47.39
N ALA A 3 -55.34 -64.75 -48.35
CA ALA A 3 -53.92 -64.45 -48.32
C ALA A 3 -53.65 -63.27 -47.37
N PHE A 4 -52.89 -63.52 -46.28
CA PHE A 4 -52.38 -62.53 -45.36
C PHE A 4 -51.22 -61.75 -46.03
N GLN A 5 -51.39 -60.45 -46.27
CA GLN A 5 -50.32 -59.57 -46.67
C GLN A 5 -49.63 -59.00 -45.41
N SER A 6 -48.36 -59.29 -45.26
CA SER A 6 -47.45 -58.68 -44.21
C SER A 6 -47.21 -57.23 -44.51
N PRO A 7 -47.24 -56.35 -43.50
CA PRO A 7 -46.85 -54.95 -43.69
C PRO A 7 -45.30 -54.82 -43.83
N ARG A 8 -44.87 -54.15 -44.91
CA ARG A 8 -43.45 -53.72 -45.12
C ARG A 8 -43.09 -52.71 -44.10
N ALA A 9 -42.10 -53.03 -43.23
CA ALA A 9 -41.46 -52.09 -42.33
C ALA A 9 -40.65 -51.09 -43.15
N LEU A 10 -41.03 -49.80 -43.09
CA LEU A 10 -40.26 -48.69 -43.63
C LEU A 10 -39.04 -48.48 -42.74
N ASN A 11 -37.89 -48.93 -43.24
CA ASN A 11 -36.58 -48.71 -42.58
C ASN A 11 -36.14 -47.25 -42.77
N ASN A 12 -36.47 -46.38 -41.81
CA ASN A 12 -36.14 -45.01 -41.82
C ASN A 12 -34.63 -44.88 -41.45
N ARG A 13 -33.75 -45.06 -42.45
CA ARG A 13 -32.28 -44.76 -42.28
C ARG A 13 -32.09 -43.25 -42.02
N LYS A 14 -31.91 -42.91 -40.77
CA LYS A 14 -31.39 -41.58 -40.41
C LYS A 14 -30.00 -41.44 -41.10
N SER A 15 -29.91 -40.57 -42.08
CA SER A 15 -28.61 -40.21 -42.67
C SER A 15 -27.79 -39.47 -41.60
N THR A 16 -26.82 -40.14 -41.05
CA THR A 16 -25.79 -39.48 -40.24
C THR A 16 -24.89 -38.68 -41.21
N THR A 17 -25.08 -37.39 -41.29
CA THR A 17 -24.16 -36.50 -41.99
C THR A 17 -22.83 -36.55 -41.25
N GLY A 18 -21.84 -37.18 -41.86
CA GLY A 18 -20.48 -37.19 -41.35
C GLY A 18 -19.86 -35.78 -41.42
N PHE A 19 -19.03 -35.42 -40.45
CA PHE A 19 -18.33 -34.15 -40.41
C PHE A 19 -17.27 -34.12 -41.53
N THR A 20 -17.23 -33.04 -42.30
CA THR A 20 -16.23 -32.90 -43.37
C THR A 20 -14.89 -32.45 -42.79
N LEU A 21 -13.80 -32.82 -43.42
CA LEU A 21 -12.44 -32.46 -43.03
C LEU A 21 -12.27 -30.93 -43.03
N VAL A 22 -12.95 -30.23 -43.93
CA VAL A 22 -12.94 -28.77 -44.03
C VAL A 22 -13.65 -28.10 -42.88
N GLU A 23 -14.80 -28.63 -42.43
CA GLU A 23 -15.52 -28.13 -41.24
C GLU A 23 -14.68 -28.27 -39.98
N LEU A 24 -13.96 -29.40 -39.84
CA LEU A 24 -13.06 -29.60 -38.71
C LEU A 24 -11.91 -28.58 -38.76
N LEU A 25 -11.28 -28.39 -39.93
CA LEU A 25 -10.17 -27.45 -40.08
C LEU A 25 -10.62 -26.01 -39.81
N LEU A 26 -11.80 -25.61 -40.25
CA LEU A 26 -12.36 -24.30 -40.01
C LEU A 26 -12.61 -24.08 -38.51
N THR A 27 -13.20 -25.06 -37.82
CA THR A 27 -13.46 -24.94 -36.39
C THR A 27 -12.20 -24.81 -35.55
N ILE A 28 -11.15 -25.62 -35.82
CA ILE A 28 -9.90 -25.50 -35.10
C ILE A 28 -9.21 -24.16 -35.38
N SER A 29 -9.29 -23.65 -36.62
CA SER A 29 -8.70 -22.35 -36.96
C SER A 29 -9.35 -21.20 -36.19
N ILE A 30 -10.69 -21.21 -36.06
CA ILE A 30 -11.40 -20.21 -35.25
C ILE A 30 -11.04 -20.33 -33.78
N ILE A 31 -10.97 -21.55 -33.23
CA ILE A 31 -10.57 -21.76 -31.84
C ILE A 31 -9.17 -21.21 -31.57
N VAL A 32 -8.20 -21.48 -32.44
CA VAL A 32 -6.81 -20.99 -32.31
C VAL A 32 -6.77 -19.47 -32.31
N ILE A 33 -7.53 -18.81 -33.19
CA ILE A 33 -7.60 -17.34 -33.23
C ILE A 33 -8.19 -16.79 -31.94
N ILE A 34 -9.29 -17.36 -31.46
CA ILE A 34 -9.92 -16.91 -30.19
C ILE A 34 -8.95 -17.09 -29.02
N VAL A 35 -8.32 -18.26 -28.90
CA VAL A 35 -7.34 -18.53 -27.85
C VAL A 35 -6.18 -17.54 -27.89
N ALA A 36 -5.66 -17.25 -29.07
CA ALA A 36 -4.57 -16.28 -29.24
C ALA A 36 -4.97 -14.87 -28.76
N LEU A 37 -6.17 -14.40 -29.09
CA LEU A 37 -6.69 -13.09 -28.64
C LEU A 37 -6.89 -13.05 -27.12
N VAL A 38 -7.40 -14.13 -26.51
CA VAL A 38 -7.59 -14.23 -25.06
C VAL A 38 -6.25 -14.19 -24.33
N LEU A 39 -5.24 -14.93 -24.80
CA LEU A 39 -3.92 -14.96 -24.17
C LEU A 39 -3.24 -13.61 -24.13
N VAL A 40 -3.36 -12.79 -25.19
CA VAL A 40 -2.79 -11.42 -25.22
C VAL A 40 -3.47 -10.53 -24.17
N GLY A 41 -4.76 -10.68 -23.93
CA GLY A 41 -5.51 -9.87 -22.95
C GLY A 41 -5.24 -10.26 -21.48
N MET A 42 -4.90 -11.52 -21.20
CA MET A 42 -4.81 -12.05 -19.83
C MET A 42 -3.75 -11.37 -18.97
N GLY A 43 -2.59 -11.02 -19.54
CA GLY A 43 -1.51 -10.39 -18.78
C GLY A 43 -1.89 -9.03 -18.19
N GLN A 44 -2.56 -8.18 -18.96
CA GLN A 44 -3.01 -6.87 -18.48
C GLN A 44 -4.12 -6.99 -17.42
N LEU A 45 -5.04 -7.95 -17.61
CA LEU A 45 -6.11 -8.20 -16.64
C LEU A 45 -5.55 -8.67 -15.29
N GLN A 46 -4.56 -9.58 -15.31
CA GLN A 46 -3.90 -10.05 -14.08
C GLN A 46 -3.18 -8.92 -13.34
N THR A 47 -2.47 -8.04 -14.05
CA THR A 47 -1.81 -6.89 -13.42
C THR A 47 -2.82 -5.95 -12.78
N ARG A 48 -3.92 -5.64 -13.46
CA ARG A 48 -5.01 -4.83 -12.90
C ARG A 48 -5.67 -5.49 -11.69
N ALA A 49 -5.93 -6.80 -11.76
CA ALA A 49 -6.50 -7.54 -10.63
C ALA A 49 -5.58 -7.50 -9.40
N ARG A 50 -4.26 -7.68 -9.59
CA ARG A 50 -3.28 -7.55 -8.50
C ARG A 50 -3.27 -6.15 -7.91
N ALA A 51 -3.34 -5.10 -8.74
CA ALA A 51 -3.40 -3.73 -8.27
C ALA A 51 -4.66 -3.45 -7.44
N LEU A 52 -5.83 -3.94 -7.88
CA LEU A 52 -7.08 -3.82 -7.13
C LEU A 52 -7.05 -4.59 -5.80
N ASN A 53 -6.47 -5.79 -5.79
CA ASN A 53 -6.28 -6.55 -4.54
C ASN A 53 -5.34 -5.82 -3.58
N CYS A 54 -4.26 -5.20 -4.09
CA CYS A 54 -3.37 -4.37 -3.29
C CYS A 54 -4.13 -3.20 -2.63
N LEU A 55 -4.96 -2.48 -3.39
CA LEU A 55 -5.79 -1.40 -2.85
C LEU A 55 -6.83 -1.93 -1.85
N SER A 56 -7.43 -3.09 -2.11
CA SER A 56 -8.36 -3.74 -1.19
C SER A 56 -7.70 -4.07 0.15
N ASN A 57 -6.48 -4.62 0.13
CA ASN A 57 -5.71 -4.92 1.33
C ASN A 57 -5.39 -3.67 2.14
N GLN A 58 -4.95 -2.60 1.48
CA GLN A 58 -4.69 -1.32 2.15
C GLN A 58 -5.96 -0.72 2.76
N ARG A 59 -7.09 -0.81 2.05
CA ARG A 59 -8.38 -0.41 2.60
C ARG A 59 -8.75 -1.21 3.86
N GLN A 60 -8.53 -2.52 3.85
CA GLN A 60 -8.76 -3.38 5.02
C GLN A 60 -7.93 -2.92 6.21
N LEU A 61 -6.63 -2.63 6.00
CA LEU A 61 -5.75 -2.14 7.07
C LEU A 61 -6.19 -0.77 7.60
N ALA A 62 -6.59 0.16 6.72
CA ALA A 62 -7.09 1.48 7.14
C ALA A 62 -8.38 1.36 7.97
N LEU A 63 -9.34 0.53 7.52
CA LEU A 63 -10.58 0.28 8.26
C LEU A 63 -10.34 -0.48 9.57
N ALA A 64 -9.39 -1.42 9.59
CA ALA A 64 -8.97 -2.12 10.81
C ALA A 64 -8.43 -1.12 11.86
N ASN A 65 -7.63 -0.13 11.43
CA ASN A 65 -7.14 0.93 12.31
C ASN A 65 -8.28 1.80 12.87
N GLN A 66 -9.30 2.11 12.07
CA GLN A 66 -10.49 2.83 12.55
C GLN A 66 -11.29 2.00 13.57
N THR A 67 -11.47 0.70 13.31
CA THR A 67 -12.15 -0.21 14.22
C THR A 67 -11.37 -0.35 15.53
N TYR A 68 -10.05 -0.53 15.42
CA TYR A 68 -9.15 -0.50 16.58
C TYR A 68 -9.32 0.79 17.39
N ALA A 69 -9.35 1.96 16.72
CA ALA A 69 -9.52 3.24 17.39
C ALA A 69 -10.86 3.33 18.14
N THR A 70 -11.93 2.78 17.57
CA THR A 70 -13.24 2.73 18.22
C THR A 70 -13.21 1.96 19.54
N ASP A 71 -12.49 0.83 19.56
CA ASP A 71 -12.36 -0.02 20.76
C ASP A 71 -11.33 0.51 21.76
N ASN A 72 -10.47 1.43 21.36
CA ASN A 72 -9.35 1.94 22.16
C ASN A 72 -9.46 3.46 22.45
N ALA A 73 -10.65 3.94 22.78
CA ALA A 73 -10.92 5.35 23.14
C ALA A 73 -10.44 6.37 22.09
N GLY A 74 -10.59 6.02 20.83
CA GLY A 74 -10.19 6.85 19.68
C GLY A 74 -8.71 6.77 19.31
N ARG A 75 -7.89 6.02 20.05
CA ARG A 75 -6.44 5.90 19.82
C ARG A 75 -6.15 5.01 18.61
N LEU A 76 -5.35 5.53 17.70
CA LEU A 76 -4.86 4.81 16.52
C LEU A 76 -3.73 3.85 16.91
N VAL A 77 -3.49 2.83 16.07
CA VAL A 77 -2.29 2.00 16.24
C VAL A 77 -1.03 2.82 16.00
N SER A 78 0.04 2.45 16.65
CA SER A 78 1.35 2.99 16.32
C SER A 78 1.82 2.47 14.96
N PRO A 79 2.35 3.33 14.09
CA PRO A 79 2.91 2.93 12.79
C PRO A 79 4.17 2.09 12.94
N ARG A 80 4.70 1.96 14.13
CA ARG A 80 5.92 1.20 14.42
C ARG A 80 5.72 -0.29 14.22
N THR A 81 6.80 -0.93 13.80
CA THR A 81 6.89 -2.38 13.65
C THR A 81 7.67 -3.07 14.77
N ASN A 82 8.12 -2.30 15.77
CA ASN A 82 8.88 -2.81 16.88
C ASN A 82 8.50 -2.14 18.20
N SER A 83 8.14 -2.95 19.19
CA SER A 83 8.04 -2.50 20.56
C SER A 83 9.41 -2.70 21.24
N PHE A 84 10.19 -1.63 21.39
CA PHE A 84 11.47 -1.75 22.07
C PHE A 84 11.28 -2.21 23.52
N PRO A 85 12.13 -3.15 24.01
CA PRO A 85 12.10 -3.53 25.43
C PRO A 85 12.42 -2.34 26.32
N PRO A 86 11.87 -2.29 27.55
CA PRO A 86 12.07 -1.19 28.50
C PRO A 86 13.54 -0.91 28.88
N ASP A 87 14.38 -1.92 28.78
CA ASP A 87 15.79 -1.93 29.18
C ASP A 87 16.71 -1.17 28.20
N THR A 88 16.22 -0.82 27.02
CA THR A 88 16.99 -0.02 26.04
C THR A 88 16.99 1.48 26.36
N GLY A 89 16.31 1.91 27.41
CA GLY A 89 16.07 3.32 27.70
C GLY A 89 15.03 3.97 26.76
N MET A 90 14.53 3.20 25.81
CA MET A 90 13.50 3.61 24.87
C MET A 90 12.14 3.22 25.42
N ARG A 91 11.18 4.13 25.39
CA ARG A 91 9.81 3.80 25.82
C ARG A 91 9.19 2.84 24.82
N GLY A 92 8.85 1.64 25.27
CA GLY A 92 8.17 0.64 24.48
C GLY A 92 6.77 1.11 24.06
N VAL A 93 6.41 0.86 22.82
CA VAL A 93 5.08 1.08 22.30
C VAL A 93 4.35 -0.26 22.27
N SER A 94 3.29 -0.40 23.04
CA SER A 94 2.56 -1.66 23.18
C SER A 94 1.54 -1.91 22.05
N ASN A 95 1.20 -0.88 21.28
CA ASN A 95 0.17 -0.90 20.25
C ASN A 95 0.72 -0.80 18.82
N CYS A 96 1.90 -1.35 18.57
CA CYS A 96 2.45 -1.46 17.23
C CYS A 96 1.50 -2.26 16.32
N TRP A 97 1.26 -1.80 15.10
CA TRP A 97 0.41 -2.51 14.15
C TRP A 97 0.97 -3.88 13.72
N VAL A 98 2.31 -4.00 13.70
CA VAL A 98 3.10 -5.23 13.56
C VAL A 98 4.14 -5.21 14.68
N ASN A 99 4.50 -6.34 15.26
CA ASN A 99 5.43 -6.38 16.39
C ASN A 99 6.56 -7.39 16.18
N THR A 100 7.69 -6.94 15.65
CA THR A 100 8.89 -7.76 15.42
C THR A 100 9.60 -8.15 16.70
N ALA A 101 9.44 -7.42 17.81
CA ALA A 101 10.02 -7.78 19.11
C ALA A 101 9.53 -9.15 19.63
N ALA A 102 8.33 -9.58 19.22
CA ALA A 102 7.80 -10.90 19.54
C ALA A 102 8.65 -12.05 18.95
N THR A 103 9.46 -11.77 17.94
CA THR A 103 10.34 -12.75 17.29
C THR A 103 11.82 -12.54 17.59
N GLY A 104 12.15 -11.52 18.41
CA GLY A 104 13.53 -11.11 18.68
C GLY A 104 14.22 -10.39 17.51
N ALA A 105 13.50 -10.14 16.40
CA ALA A 105 14.03 -9.40 15.26
C ALA A 105 14.00 -7.90 15.56
N LEU A 106 15.14 -7.24 15.40
CA LEU A 106 15.29 -5.81 15.62
C LEU A 106 15.29 -5.01 14.30
N VAL A 107 15.13 -5.68 13.17
CA VAL A 107 15.20 -5.06 11.84
C VAL A 107 13.92 -5.31 11.05
N SER A 108 13.41 -4.29 10.40
CA SER A 108 12.36 -4.38 9.39
C SER A 108 12.83 -5.34 8.28
N GLY A 109 11.89 -6.03 7.63
CA GLY A 109 12.22 -7.08 6.66
C GLY A 109 12.57 -8.45 7.27
N ALA A 110 12.80 -8.51 8.59
CA ALA A 110 12.88 -9.77 9.33
C ALA A 110 11.51 -10.15 9.95
N GLU A 111 10.45 -9.45 9.54
CA GLU A 111 9.09 -9.80 9.95
C GLU A 111 8.76 -11.20 9.50
N THR A 112 8.10 -11.90 10.40
CA THR A 112 7.53 -13.21 10.17
C THR A 112 6.02 -13.15 10.40
N GLN A 113 5.30 -14.21 10.06
CA GLN A 113 3.88 -14.30 10.39
C GLN A 113 3.64 -14.06 11.89
N LYS A 114 4.52 -14.53 12.77
CA LYS A 114 4.43 -14.29 14.23
C LYS A 114 4.49 -12.79 14.58
N SER A 115 5.23 -12.00 13.80
CA SER A 115 5.28 -10.54 14.00
C SER A 115 3.94 -9.88 13.66
N LEU A 116 3.22 -10.39 12.65
CA LEU A 116 1.88 -9.95 12.30
C LEU A 116 0.89 -10.34 13.40
N GLU A 117 0.95 -11.60 13.86
CA GLU A 117 0.10 -12.16 14.91
C GLU A 117 0.24 -11.41 16.25
N ALA A 118 1.43 -10.89 16.53
CA ALA A 118 1.71 -10.08 17.71
C ALA A 118 1.36 -8.60 17.56
N GLY A 119 0.98 -8.17 16.37
CA GLY A 119 0.58 -6.80 16.08
C GLY A 119 -0.84 -6.47 16.54
N ALA A 120 -1.08 -5.21 16.89
CA ALA A 120 -2.37 -4.74 17.39
C ALA A 120 -3.51 -4.85 16.38
N LEU A 121 -3.22 -4.89 15.07
CA LEU A 121 -4.25 -5.01 14.04
C LEU A 121 -4.62 -6.44 13.68
N TRP A 122 -3.91 -7.45 14.14
CA TRP A 122 -4.10 -8.84 13.73
C TRP A 122 -5.54 -9.35 13.85
N THR A 123 -6.19 -9.07 14.96
CA THR A 123 -7.59 -9.47 15.18
C THR A 123 -8.59 -8.62 14.38
N TYR A 124 -8.22 -7.42 14.00
CA TYR A 124 -9.07 -6.49 13.25
C TYR A 124 -9.02 -6.71 11.74
N VAL A 125 -8.11 -7.55 11.27
CA VAL A 125 -8.04 -8.04 9.88
C VAL A 125 -8.43 -9.51 9.78
N ASP A 126 -9.24 -10.01 10.71
CA ASP A 126 -9.72 -11.40 10.75
C ASP A 126 -8.56 -12.43 10.73
N GLN A 127 -7.42 -12.09 11.32
CA GLN A 127 -6.22 -12.95 11.38
C GLN A 127 -5.68 -13.31 9.98
N ASN A 128 -5.92 -12.47 9.00
CA ASN A 128 -5.54 -12.68 7.61
C ASN A 128 -4.18 -12.06 7.30
N ALA A 129 -3.15 -12.91 7.15
CA ALA A 129 -1.80 -12.47 6.79
C ALA A 129 -1.72 -11.86 5.38
N GLU A 130 -2.60 -12.27 4.45
CA GLU A 130 -2.62 -11.73 3.08
C GLU A 130 -2.99 -10.24 3.04
N ALA A 131 -3.69 -9.74 4.07
CA ALA A 131 -4.02 -8.32 4.18
C ALA A 131 -2.78 -7.42 4.34
N TYR A 132 -1.65 -7.97 4.77
CA TYR A 132 -0.39 -7.23 4.98
C TYR A 132 0.51 -7.22 3.74
N VAL A 133 0.20 -8.01 2.73
CA VAL A 133 1.09 -8.24 1.57
C VAL A 133 0.43 -7.74 0.29
N SER A 134 1.18 -6.98 -0.49
CA SER A 134 0.77 -6.64 -1.85
C SER A 134 0.98 -7.84 -2.78
N PRO A 135 -0.02 -8.27 -3.56
CA PRO A 135 0.17 -9.31 -4.57
C PRO A 135 1.08 -8.86 -5.72
N MET A 136 1.52 -7.60 -5.70
CA MET A 136 2.46 -7.01 -6.65
C MET A 136 3.89 -6.98 -6.10
N ASP A 137 4.11 -7.29 -4.82
CA ASP A 137 5.43 -7.32 -4.18
C ASP A 137 6.25 -8.51 -4.72
N PRO A 138 7.37 -8.26 -5.41
CA PRO A 138 8.20 -9.33 -5.96
C PRO A 138 9.14 -9.97 -4.92
N THR A 139 9.23 -9.41 -3.71
CA THR A 139 10.28 -9.76 -2.73
C THR A 139 9.90 -10.95 -1.85
N GLY A 140 8.61 -11.31 -1.77
CA GLY A 140 8.13 -12.40 -0.93
C GLY A 140 8.15 -12.11 0.56
N ARG A 141 8.19 -10.82 0.96
CA ARG A 141 8.06 -10.38 2.35
C ARG A 141 6.66 -10.69 2.88
N VAL A 142 6.54 -10.75 4.20
CA VAL A 142 5.23 -10.91 4.86
C VAL A 142 4.49 -9.59 5.05
N ARG A 143 5.13 -8.45 4.74
CA ARG A 143 4.58 -7.11 4.82
C ARG A 143 5.09 -6.26 3.66
N SER A 144 4.18 -5.62 2.94
CA SER A 144 4.48 -4.75 1.79
C SER A 144 3.98 -3.32 1.98
N TYR A 145 3.30 -3.06 3.11
CA TYR A 145 2.71 -1.76 3.41
C TYR A 145 3.36 -1.16 4.65
N SER A 146 3.35 0.17 4.72
CA SER A 146 3.66 0.91 5.95
C SER A 146 2.55 1.91 6.25
N PHE A 147 2.29 2.12 7.53
CA PHE A 147 1.45 3.22 7.98
C PHE A 147 2.23 4.53 7.95
N SER A 148 1.50 5.64 7.81
CA SER A 148 2.07 6.98 7.94
C SER A 148 2.77 7.14 9.29
N GLY A 149 4.03 7.56 9.27
CA GLY A 149 4.83 7.79 10.46
C GLY A 149 4.36 8.97 11.34
N PHE A 150 3.38 9.74 10.89
CA PHE A 150 2.82 10.89 11.62
C PHE A 150 1.46 10.60 12.27
N VAL A 151 0.92 9.42 12.08
CA VAL A 151 -0.40 9.00 12.56
C VAL A 151 -0.26 7.85 13.55
N GLY A 152 -0.91 7.93 14.69
CA GLY A 152 -0.80 6.96 15.77
C GLY A 152 0.44 7.15 16.66
N VAL A 153 1.05 8.32 16.60
CA VAL A 153 2.31 8.65 17.26
C VAL A 153 2.07 9.58 18.44
N GLY A 154 2.53 9.19 19.62
CA GLY A 154 2.48 10.02 20.83
C GLY A 154 3.78 10.78 21.09
N ASP A 155 3.72 11.86 21.86
CA ASP A 155 4.88 12.69 22.24
C ASP A 155 5.97 11.92 23.03
N LEU A 156 5.64 10.74 23.50
CA LEU A 156 6.55 9.87 24.25
C LEU A 156 7.27 8.85 23.36
N ASP A 157 7.05 8.90 22.06
CA ASP A 157 7.69 7.98 21.14
C ASP A 157 9.07 8.52 20.79
N TYR A 158 10.08 7.98 21.45
CA TYR A 158 11.48 8.44 21.43
C TYR A 158 12.07 8.57 20.01
N TYR A 159 11.61 7.75 19.06
CA TYR A 159 12.10 7.79 17.68
C TYR A 159 11.37 8.81 16.80
N HIS A 160 10.28 9.36 17.24
CA HIS A 160 9.62 10.47 16.57
C HIS A 160 10.06 11.81 17.17
N ARG A 161 11.37 11.96 17.33
CA ARG A 161 11.94 13.30 17.37
C ARG A 161 11.86 13.88 15.96
N ALA A 162 10.65 14.25 15.57
CA ALA A 162 10.43 15.06 14.38
C ALA A 162 11.34 16.30 14.39
N ASP A 163 11.64 16.78 15.56
CA ASP A 163 12.52 17.89 15.88
C ASP A 163 14.00 17.65 15.49
N GLU A 164 14.49 16.42 15.40
CA GLU A 164 15.89 16.15 15.03
C GLU A 164 16.07 15.81 13.54
N TRP A 165 15.04 15.22 12.90
CA TRP A 165 15.10 14.83 11.49
C TRP A 165 14.29 15.74 10.58
N TYR A 166 13.35 16.48 11.17
CA TYR A 166 12.47 17.38 10.46
C TYR A 166 12.66 18.78 11.02
N ASP A 167 13.12 19.67 10.18
CA ASP A 167 13.19 21.11 10.44
C ASP A 167 11.76 21.68 10.43
N PHE A 168 10.89 21.09 11.29
CA PHE A 168 9.56 21.64 11.50
C PHE A 168 9.74 22.93 12.27
N PRO A 169 9.32 24.05 11.70
CA PRO A 169 9.24 25.28 12.46
C PRO A 169 8.32 25.03 13.66
N ASP A 170 8.73 25.47 14.84
CA ASP A 170 7.91 25.40 16.05
C ASP A 170 6.52 25.99 15.74
N PRO A 171 5.43 25.19 15.78
CA PRO A 171 4.10 25.65 15.40
C PRO A 171 3.58 26.77 16.30
N GLU A 172 4.14 26.93 17.50
CA GLU A 172 3.78 28.00 18.46
C GLU A 172 4.65 29.24 18.27
N SER A 173 5.74 29.16 17.49
CA SER A 173 6.61 30.31 17.24
C SER A 173 5.93 31.35 16.37
N PRO A 174 6.03 32.65 16.75
CA PRO A 174 5.51 33.74 15.92
C PRO A 174 6.20 33.86 14.56
N ASP A 175 7.42 33.30 14.44
CA ASP A 175 8.22 33.33 13.22
C ASP A 175 7.87 32.17 12.27
N THR A 176 7.03 31.22 12.69
CA THR A 176 6.60 30.10 11.87
C THR A 176 5.69 30.59 10.75
N PRO A 177 6.06 30.33 9.48
CA PRO A 177 5.22 30.71 8.35
C PRO A 177 3.88 29.99 8.37
N GLU A 178 2.80 30.67 7.94
CA GLU A 178 1.59 29.98 7.52
C GLU A 178 1.93 29.07 6.32
N PRO A 179 1.44 27.84 6.22
CA PRO A 179 0.38 27.18 7.00
C PRO A 179 0.87 26.33 8.17
N TYR A 180 2.13 26.43 8.57
CA TYR A 180 2.72 25.60 9.64
C TYR A 180 2.36 26.08 11.03
N ARG A 181 1.92 27.33 11.17
CA ARG A 181 1.50 27.89 12.44
C ARG A 181 0.28 27.16 12.99
N ASN A 182 0.34 26.75 14.25
CA ASN A 182 -0.69 25.96 14.93
C ASN A 182 -0.97 24.60 14.26
N THR A 183 -0.04 24.08 13.50
CA THR A 183 -0.19 22.79 12.81
C THR A 183 0.13 21.64 13.76
N GLN A 184 -0.77 20.67 13.85
CA GLN A 184 -0.50 19.44 14.55
C GLN A 184 0.15 18.45 13.61
N TYR A 185 1.46 18.23 13.76
CA TYR A 185 2.24 17.34 12.90
C TYR A 185 2.03 15.85 13.22
N LYS A 186 1.65 15.54 14.46
CA LYS A 186 1.48 14.19 14.96
C LYS A 186 0.09 14.01 15.53
N THR A 187 -0.48 12.83 15.36
CA THR A 187 -1.79 12.50 15.94
C THR A 187 -1.75 11.18 16.66
N VAL A 188 -2.41 11.11 17.80
CA VAL A 188 -2.59 9.89 18.60
C VAL A 188 -3.96 9.30 18.38
N THR A 189 -4.97 10.16 18.17
CA THR A 189 -6.37 9.77 18.07
C THR A 189 -6.97 10.16 16.72
N MET A 190 -7.99 9.42 16.31
CA MET A 190 -8.73 9.69 15.06
C MET A 190 -9.37 11.10 15.07
N SER A 191 -9.81 11.58 16.23
CA SER A 191 -10.42 12.91 16.37
C SER A 191 -9.46 14.08 16.14
N GLN A 192 -8.16 13.82 16.20
CA GLN A 192 -7.13 14.82 15.93
C GLN A 192 -6.83 14.99 14.43
N ILE A 193 -7.46 14.20 13.57
CA ILE A 193 -7.26 14.26 12.12
C ILE A 193 -8.39 15.06 11.49
N PRO A 194 -8.14 16.32 11.06
CA PRO A 194 -9.20 17.20 10.53
C PRO A 194 -9.75 16.72 9.18
N GLN A 195 -8.92 16.09 8.36
CA GLN A 195 -9.27 15.66 7.01
C GLN A 195 -8.86 14.20 6.77
N PRO A 196 -9.58 13.21 7.31
CA PRO A 196 -9.23 11.80 7.18
C PRO A 196 -9.14 11.31 5.72
N SER A 197 -9.97 11.85 4.81
CA SER A 197 -9.96 11.52 3.38
C SER A 197 -8.76 12.09 2.61
N ARG A 198 -7.91 12.83 3.27
CA ARG A 198 -6.68 13.41 2.71
C ARG A 198 -5.44 13.12 3.54
N THR A 199 -5.59 12.40 4.63
CA THR A 199 -4.47 11.99 5.48
C THR A 199 -4.11 10.57 5.16
N LEU A 200 -2.84 10.34 4.83
CA LEU A 200 -2.31 9.02 4.50
C LEU A 200 -2.48 8.07 5.69
N ALA A 201 -3.09 6.92 5.44
CA ALA A 201 -3.09 5.79 6.35
C ALA A 201 -1.96 4.83 6.01
N THR A 202 -2.00 4.23 4.84
CA THR A 202 -1.00 3.24 4.40
C THR A 202 -0.51 3.53 2.99
N ILE A 203 0.70 3.08 2.71
CA ILE A 203 1.36 3.16 1.41
C ILE A 203 2.08 1.84 1.11
N THR A 204 2.17 1.47 -0.17
CA THR A 204 3.11 0.43 -0.59
C THR A 204 4.55 0.93 -0.46
N GLU A 205 5.39 0.14 0.17
CA GLU A 205 6.77 0.53 0.45
C GLU A 205 7.78 -0.49 -0.07
N GLU A 206 8.86 0.04 -0.64
CA GLU A 206 10.03 -0.73 -1.00
C GLU A 206 11.11 -0.58 0.08
N ASP A 207 10.98 -1.35 1.16
CA ASP A 207 11.96 -1.36 2.26
C ASP A 207 13.09 -2.34 1.92
N ALA A 208 13.96 -1.95 0.99
CA ALA A 208 15.04 -2.79 0.50
C ALA A 208 16.12 -3.08 1.57
N PHE A 209 16.14 -2.31 2.65
CA PHE A 209 17.18 -2.36 3.69
C PHE A 209 16.69 -2.92 5.02
N GLY A 210 15.38 -3.08 5.18
CA GLY A 210 14.81 -3.55 6.42
C GLY A 210 14.95 -2.54 7.57
N TYR A 211 14.94 -1.24 7.30
CA TYR A 211 15.13 -0.20 8.32
C TYR A 211 13.87 0.56 8.72
N ASN A 212 12.74 0.35 8.05
CA ASN A 212 11.53 1.07 8.40
C ASN A 212 10.83 0.51 9.65
N PHE A 213 11.21 1.05 10.82
CA PHE A 213 10.57 0.71 12.11
C PHE A 213 9.48 1.68 12.53
N GLN A 214 9.44 2.86 11.94
CA GLN A 214 8.72 4.00 12.49
C GLN A 214 7.44 4.32 11.72
N GLY A 215 7.21 3.61 10.62
CA GLY A 215 6.23 3.96 9.61
C GLY A 215 6.84 4.80 8.50
N TRP A 216 6.08 4.99 7.44
CA TRP A 216 6.53 5.66 6.23
C TRP A 216 6.64 7.16 6.43
N VAL A 217 7.82 7.70 6.14
CA VAL A 217 8.15 9.12 6.35
C VAL A 217 8.95 9.68 5.18
N ILE A 218 8.83 10.99 4.99
CA ILE A 218 9.75 11.82 4.21
C ILE A 218 10.14 13.01 5.07
N GLU A 219 11.30 13.61 4.80
CA GLU A 219 11.63 14.86 5.43
C GLU A 219 10.73 15.97 4.89
N VAL A 220 9.97 16.60 5.75
CA VAL A 220 9.09 17.73 5.39
C VAL A 220 9.78 19.03 5.74
N ARG A 221 10.05 19.85 4.72
CA ARG A 221 10.64 21.20 4.90
C ARG A 221 9.64 22.28 4.55
N PRO A 222 9.76 23.47 5.15
CA PRO A 222 8.96 24.61 4.76
C PRO A 222 9.09 24.91 3.26
N PRO A 223 8.04 25.45 2.62
CA PRO A 223 8.05 25.72 1.17
C PRO A 223 9.09 26.73 0.71
N THR A 224 9.71 27.47 1.64
CA THR A 224 10.76 28.45 1.37
C THR A 224 12.16 27.85 1.24
N GLY A 225 12.33 26.54 1.58
CA GLY A 225 13.59 25.82 1.45
C GLY A 225 13.71 25.14 0.09
N ALA A 226 14.90 25.18 -0.51
CA ALA A 226 15.22 24.32 -1.65
C ALA A 226 15.39 22.89 -1.15
N GLY A 227 14.55 21.98 -1.62
CA GLY A 227 14.71 20.55 -1.39
C GLY A 227 14.01 20.00 -0.14
N GLY A 228 13.83 18.73 -0.13
CA GLY A 228 13.42 17.84 0.94
C GLY A 228 14.16 16.53 0.76
N LEU A 229 13.92 15.57 1.65
CA LEU A 229 14.59 14.29 1.59
C LEU A 229 13.54 13.18 1.57
N TRP A 230 13.65 12.28 0.61
CA TRP A 230 12.96 11.00 0.68
C TRP A 230 13.72 10.11 1.65
N ILE A 231 13.09 9.74 2.76
CA ILE A 231 13.65 8.83 3.75
C ILE A 231 13.22 7.41 3.41
N ASP A 232 11.92 7.20 3.19
CA ASP A 232 11.37 5.93 2.78
C ASP A 232 10.96 5.96 1.31
N THR A 233 11.09 4.82 0.64
CA THR A 233 10.86 4.70 -0.79
C THR A 233 9.46 4.09 -1.04
N PRO A 234 8.57 4.79 -1.76
CA PRO A 234 7.31 4.20 -2.16
C PRO A 234 7.53 3.13 -3.22
N ALA A 235 6.82 2.01 -3.13
CA ALA A 235 6.93 0.94 -4.11
C ALA A 235 6.15 1.26 -5.39
N LEU A 236 6.83 1.13 -6.53
CA LEU A 236 6.34 1.47 -7.87
C LEU A 236 5.81 0.25 -8.64
N TRP A 237 5.44 -0.80 -7.96
CA TRP A 237 5.04 -2.07 -8.58
C TRP A 237 3.79 -1.97 -9.46
N ASN A 238 2.97 -0.94 -9.26
CA ASN A 238 1.76 -0.68 -10.04
C ASN A 238 2.05 0.22 -11.26
N THR A 239 2.94 -0.22 -12.14
CA THR A 239 3.26 0.49 -13.40
C THR A 239 3.59 1.99 -13.18
N GLY A 240 4.45 2.29 -12.20
CA GLY A 240 4.83 3.65 -11.84
C GLY A 240 3.82 4.41 -10.98
N ARG A 241 2.77 3.75 -10.51
CA ARG A 241 1.79 4.31 -9.58
C ARG A 241 2.07 3.83 -8.16
N VAL A 242 1.79 4.69 -7.20
CA VAL A 242 1.85 4.35 -5.78
C VAL A 242 0.44 4.04 -5.28
N ASN A 243 0.26 2.88 -4.69
CA ASN A 243 -1.02 2.53 -4.07
C ASN A 243 -1.08 3.08 -2.65
N LEU A 244 -2.16 3.79 -2.33
CA LEU A 244 -2.37 4.50 -1.09
C LEU A 244 -3.72 4.13 -0.47
N ALA A 245 -3.82 4.18 0.87
CA ALA A 245 -5.08 4.30 1.57
C ALA A 245 -5.05 5.54 2.46
N TYR A 246 -6.20 6.16 2.64
CA TYR A 246 -6.40 7.29 3.51
C TYR A 246 -7.07 6.88 4.83
N MET A 247 -7.04 7.77 5.81
CA MET A 247 -7.55 7.49 7.16
C MET A 247 -9.06 7.28 7.22
N ASP A 248 -9.81 7.69 6.19
CA ASP A 248 -11.25 7.39 6.05
C ASP A 248 -11.54 6.02 5.38
N GLY A 249 -10.50 5.27 5.00
CA GLY A 249 -10.62 4.00 4.27
C GLY A 249 -10.78 4.14 2.76
N SER A 250 -10.77 5.35 2.21
CA SER A 250 -10.66 5.54 0.76
C SER A 250 -9.28 5.12 0.26
N VAL A 251 -9.19 4.72 -1.00
CA VAL A 251 -7.95 4.24 -1.63
C VAL A 251 -7.73 4.91 -2.97
N ASP A 252 -6.47 5.09 -3.34
CA ASP A 252 -6.08 5.70 -4.62
C ASP A 252 -4.78 5.10 -5.13
N ALA A 253 -4.54 5.27 -6.44
CA ALA A 253 -3.29 4.90 -7.09
C ALA A 253 -2.82 6.05 -7.99
N PRO A 254 -2.43 7.19 -7.43
CA PRO A 254 -2.01 8.34 -8.19
C PRO A 254 -0.73 8.05 -8.97
N ASN A 255 -0.66 8.61 -10.17
CA ASN A 255 0.58 8.66 -10.93
C ASN A 255 1.35 9.93 -10.52
N ILE A 256 2.06 9.84 -9.40
CA ILE A 256 2.84 10.95 -8.84
C ILE A 256 4.31 10.87 -9.20
N ILE A 257 4.72 9.75 -9.78
CA ILE A 257 6.12 9.43 -9.99
C ILE A 257 6.42 9.49 -11.47
N TYR A 258 7.25 10.44 -11.82
CA TYR A 258 7.84 10.55 -13.14
C TYR A 258 9.02 9.57 -13.27
N GLU A 259 9.35 9.19 -14.50
CA GLU A 259 10.45 8.25 -14.80
C GLU A 259 11.77 8.62 -14.11
N GLU A 260 12.05 9.92 -13.99
CA GLU A 260 13.23 10.44 -13.31
C GLU A 260 13.30 10.07 -11.83
N LEU A 261 12.16 10.08 -11.12
CA LEU A 261 12.10 9.66 -9.73
C LEU A 261 12.31 8.15 -9.59
N ALA A 262 11.75 7.35 -10.49
CA ALA A 262 11.93 5.92 -10.51
C ALA A 262 13.40 5.52 -10.71
N LEU A 263 14.15 6.30 -11.50
CA LEU A 263 15.60 6.10 -11.69
C LEU A 263 16.41 6.52 -10.45
N GLN A 264 16.00 7.58 -9.76
CA GLN A 264 16.67 8.07 -8.56
C GLN A 264 16.41 7.18 -7.33
N MET A 265 15.21 6.56 -7.27
CA MET A 265 14.79 5.68 -6.19
C MET A 265 15.22 4.22 -6.37
N GLN A 266 16.09 3.91 -7.32
CA GLN A 266 16.64 2.56 -7.40
C GLN A 266 17.46 2.26 -6.14
N PRO A 267 17.13 1.18 -5.41
CA PRO A 267 17.85 0.85 -4.19
C PRO A 267 19.32 0.59 -4.51
N ASN A 268 20.20 1.38 -3.93
CA ASN A 268 21.62 1.06 -3.90
C ASN A 268 21.83 0.04 -2.78
N PRO A 269 22.18 -1.21 -3.06
CA PRO A 269 22.38 -2.22 -2.04
C PRO A 269 23.40 -1.73 -0.99
N GLY A 270 22.97 -1.65 0.27
CA GLY A 270 23.83 -1.26 1.39
C GLY A 270 23.90 0.23 1.73
N GLN A 271 23.13 1.09 1.10
CA GLN A 271 22.99 2.50 1.47
C GLN A 271 21.56 2.81 1.90
N ALA A 272 21.41 3.63 2.94
CA ALA A 272 20.09 4.15 3.30
C ALA A 272 19.51 4.94 2.12
N PRO A 273 18.21 4.83 1.82
CA PRO A 273 17.58 5.47 0.67
C PRO A 273 17.34 6.98 0.90
N LEU A 274 18.37 7.69 1.32
CA LEU A 274 18.31 9.13 1.50
C LEU A 274 18.50 9.78 0.13
N HIS A 275 17.39 10.12 -0.53
CA HIS A 275 17.42 10.80 -1.81
C HIS A 275 17.02 12.26 -1.66
N GLU A 276 17.97 13.17 -1.94
CA GLU A 276 17.64 14.58 -2.01
C GLU A 276 16.65 14.89 -3.12
N VAL A 277 15.65 15.68 -2.80
CA VAL A 277 14.69 16.23 -3.76
C VAL A 277 15.40 17.33 -4.54
N THR A 278 16.04 16.99 -5.66
CA THR A 278 16.62 17.97 -6.56
C THR A 278 15.55 18.77 -7.31
N GLU A 279 15.90 19.98 -7.75
CA GLU A 279 14.94 21.06 -8.05
C GLU A 279 13.89 20.83 -9.15
N THR A 280 14.04 19.91 -10.09
CA THR A 280 13.23 19.96 -11.31
C THR A 280 12.25 18.82 -11.51
N GLY A 281 12.57 17.57 -11.18
CA GLY A 281 11.73 16.42 -11.53
C GLY A 281 10.89 15.85 -10.37
N VAL A 282 11.37 15.98 -9.15
CA VAL A 282 10.85 15.26 -7.96
C VAL A 282 9.86 16.08 -7.14
N ARG A 283 9.82 17.40 -7.36
CA ARG A 283 8.97 18.34 -6.61
C ARG A 283 7.47 18.03 -6.63
N PRO A 284 6.84 17.65 -7.76
CA PRO A 284 5.41 17.38 -7.75
C PRO A 284 5.04 16.17 -6.88
N ALA A 285 5.82 15.09 -6.97
CA ALA A 285 5.60 13.89 -6.15
C ALA A 285 5.83 14.19 -4.67
N TYR A 286 6.93 14.85 -4.33
CA TYR A 286 7.24 15.27 -2.97
C TYR A 286 6.16 16.19 -2.39
N ARG A 287 5.72 17.21 -3.13
CA ARG A 287 4.63 18.10 -2.70
C ARG A 287 3.32 17.37 -2.48
N PHE A 288 2.96 16.45 -3.38
CA PHE A 288 1.78 15.63 -3.19
C PHE A 288 1.88 14.83 -1.90
N MET A 289 3.01 14.14 -1.67
CA MET A 289 3.20 13.31 -0.47
C MET A 289 3.18 14.15 0.80
N THR A 290 3.81 15.32 0.83
CA THR A 290 3.76 16.22 2.00
C THR A 290 2.34 16.67 2.32
N THR A 291 1.49 16.87 1.29
CA THR A 291 0.10 17.30 1.51
C THR A 291 -0.81 16.24 2.10
N ILE A 292 -0.48 14.96 1.94
CA ILE A 292 -1.29 13.86 2.48
C ILE A 292 -0.68 13.23 3.74
N LEU A 293 0.63 13.41 3.94
CA LEU A 293 1.37 12.76 5.02
C LEU A 293 1.10 13.42 6.37
N LEU A 294 1.07 14.75 6.41
CA LEU A 294 0.91 15.51 7.65
C LEU A 294 -0.57 15.67 8.00
N PRO A 295 -1.03 15.08 9.11
CA PRO A 295 -2.38 15.31 9.58
C PRO A 295 -2.51 16.77 10.04
N GLY A 296 -3.49 17.49 9.52
CA GLY A 296 -3.79 18.85 9.96
C GLY A 296 -3.14 19.99 9.16
N ILE A 297 -2.26 19.74 8.21
CA ILE A 297 -1.86 20.78 7.26
C ILE A 297 -3.05 21.08 6.33
N ILE A 298 -3.61 22.26 6.54
CA ILE A 298 -4.50 22.88 5.56
C ILE A 298 -3.58 23.38 4.44
N ARG A 299 -3.71 22.81 3.26
CA ARG A 299 -2.84 23.10 2.11
C ARG A 299 -2.60 24.58 1.90
N PRO A 300 -1.36 25.02 1.63
CA PRO A 300 -1.18 26.13 0.74
C PRO A 300 -1.71 25.67 -0.64
N GLU A 301 -2.62 26.44 -1.22
CA GLU A 301 -3.01 26.23 -2.60
C GLU A 301 -1.73 26.16 -3.42
N ILE A 302 -1.58 25.08 -4.17
CA ILE A 302 -0.45 24.87 -5.06
C ILE A 302 -0.71 25.83 -6.23
N GLN A 303 -0.07 26.99 -6.16
CA GLN A 303 0.04 27.89 -7.33
C GLN A 303 1.11 27.40 -8.28
#